data_cd7817c7fce176bd2b05c245c35b9aab
#
_entry.id   cd7817c7fce176bd2b05c245c35b9aab
#
_cell.length_a   1.000
_cell.length_b   1.000
_cell.length_c   1.000
_cell.angle_alpha   90.00
_cell.angle_beta   90.00
_cell.angle_gamma   90.00
#
_symmetry.space_group_name_H-M   'P 1'
#
loop_
_entity.id
_entity.type
_entity.pdbx_description
1 polymer ?
#
loop_
_entity_poly.entity_id
_entity_poly.type
_entity_poly.pdbx_seq_one_letter_code
_entity_poly.pdbx_strand_id
1 'polypeptide(L)'
;MAAKIKLDVLPYADISVIAVCAPMRDYRFIWHLNNHLDVHFSQDRPFVWHHKKLKTDFDYAVFRCPEHADVLFVNNRNENVQLIPTLPTIDYFVVFLESTAESDINKWMKEIRSIPGITLLTLLSGKQLDEFRHILSELEFQEMQRSIEAKKSKAFE
;
A
#
# COMPACT_ATOMS: atom_id res chain seq x y z
N MET A 1 -1.24 7.44 36.36
CA MET A 1 -1.69 6.51 35.43
C MET A 1 -1.99 7.06 34.05
N ALA A 2 -2.50 8.19 34.01
CA ALA A 2 -2.76 8.79 32.73
C ALA A 2 -1.51 8.95 31.90
N ALA A 3 -0.41 9.00 32.56
CA ALA A 3 0.85 9.29 31.91
C ALA A 3 1.19 8.38 30.74
N LYS A 4 0.88 7.13 30.85
CA LYS A 4 1.28 6.23 29.84
C LYS A 4 0.51 6.36 28.56
N ILE A 5 -0.60 6.92 28.64
CA ILE A 5 -1.50 6.89 27.54
C ILE A 5 -1.03 7.64 26.33
N LYS A 6 -0.57 8.83 26.56
CA LYS A 6 -0.26 9.67 25.46
C LYS A 6 0.92 9.22 24.70
N LEU A 7 1.69 8.35 25.25
CA LEU A 7 2.88 7.93 24.56
C LEU A 7 2.61 6.98 23.40
N ASP A 8 1.44 6.40 23.39
CA ASP A 8 1.13 5.42 22.38
C ASP A 8 0.47 6.06 21.18
N VAL A 9 1.27 6.74 20.39
CA VAL A 9 0.81 7.23 19.10
C VAL A 9 0.79 6.02 18.18
N LEU A 10 -0.38 5.70 17.66
CA LEU A 10 -0.52 4.59 16.74
C LEU A 10 0.26 4.87 15.47
N PRO A 11 1.13 3.93 15.03
CA PRO A 11 1.81 4.08 13.76
C PRO A 11 0.77 4.21 12.64
N TYR A 12 1.00 5.14 11.75
CA TYR A 12 0.11 5.36 10.61
C TYR A 12 -1.34 5.68 11.02
N ALA A 13 -1.49 6.47 12.10
CA ALA A 13 -2.81 6.83 12.61
C ALA A 13 -3.66 7.58 11.58
N ASP A 14 -3.01 8.38 10.76
CA ASP A 14 -3.70 9.28 9.82
C ASP A 14 -3.71 8.77 8.38
N ILE A 15 -3.46 7.50 8.16
CA ILE A 15 -3.44 6.95 6.80
C ILE A 15 -4.83 6.91 6.20
N SER A 16 -4.86 6.98 4.88
CA SER A 16 -6.06 6.70 4.09
C SER A 16 -5.71 5.65 3.05
N VAL A 17 -6.59 4.70 2.83
CA VAL A 17 -6.35 3.61 1.87
C VAL A 17 -7.54 3.50 0.93
N ILE A 18 -7.28 3.69 -0.35
CA ILE A 18 -8.26 3.46 -1.40
C ILE A 18 -8.11 2.01 -1.86
N ALA A 19 -9.19 1.24 -1.73
CA ALA A 19 -9.23 -0.14 -2.18
C ALA A 19 -9.90 -0.19 -3.55
N VAL A 20 -9.24 -0.86 -4.50
CA VAL A 20 -9.65 -0.85 -5.91
C VAL A 20 -9.87 -2.27 -6.40
N CYS A 21 -11.02 -2.50 -7.00
CA CYS A 21 -11.27 -3.71 -7.78
C CYS A 21 -11.15 -3.36 -9.25
N ALA A 22 -10.12 -3.88 -9.89
CA ALA A 22 -9.81 -3.62 -11.28
C ALA A 22 -9.20 -4.90 -11.86
N PRO A 23 -10.00 -5.73 -12.55
CA PRO A 23 -9.51 -7.01 -13.05
C PRO A 23 -8.60 -6.84 -14.25
N MET A 24 -7.44 -6.27 -14.02
CA MET A 24 -6.38 -6.06 -14.99
C MET A 24 -5.04 -6.23 -14.30
N ARG A 25 -3.99 -6.42 -15.05
CA ARG A 25 -2.65 -6.56 -14.51
C ARG A 25 -2.15 -5.25 -13.91
N ASP A 26 -1.28 -5.35 -12.91
CA ASP A 26 -0.76 -4.20 -12.19
C ASP A 26 -0.08 -3.16 -13.11
N TYR A 27 0.76 -3.61 -14.04
CA TYR A 27 1.44 -2.68 -14.94
C TYR A 27 0.45 -1.91 -15.81
N ARG A 28 -0.66 -2.53 -16.19
CA ARG A 28 -1.69 -1.87 -16.98
C ARG A 28 -2.45 -0.84 -16.16
N PHE A 29 -2.78 -1.20 -14.92
CA PHE A 29 -3.43 -0.27 -14.01
C PHE A 29 -2.51 0.93 -13.73
N ILE A 30 -1.23 0.67 -13.46
CA ILE A 30 -0.25 1.71 -13.21
C ILE A 30 -0.11 2.65 -14.43
N TRP A 31 -0.13 2.09 -15.62
CA TRP A 31 -0.09 2.90 -16.84
C TRP A 31 -1.27 3.89 -16.89
N HIS A 32 -2.48 3.40 -16.61
CA HIS A 32 -3.66 4.25 -16.57
C HIS A 32 -3.57 5.29 -15.45
N LEU A 33 -3.13 4.85 -14.28
CA LEU A 33 -3.00 5.73 -13.12
C LEU A 33 -2.04 6.88 -13.41
N ASN A 34 -0.89 6.56 -14.01
CA ASN A 34 0.11 7.54 -14.36
C ASN A 34 -0.44 8.57 -15.35
N ASN A 35 -1.19 8.11 -16.34
CA ASN A 35 -1.75 9.01 -17.33
C ASN A 35 -2.88 9.88 -16.78
N HIS A 36 -3.75 9.32 -15.96
CA HIS A 36 -4.89 10.06 -15.41
C HIS A 36 -4.48 11.09 -14.36
N LEU A 37 -3.44 10.78 -13.59
CA LEU A 37 -2.98 11.66 -12.50
C LEU A 37 -1.73 12.45 -12.85
N ASP A 38 -1.16 12.21 -14.03
CA ASP A 38 0.10 12.85 -14.47
C ASP A 38 1.20 12.63 -13.42
N VAL A 39 1.40 11.38 -13.06
CA VAL A 39 2.43 10.95 -12.10
C VAL A 39 3.24 9.83 -12.72
N HIS A 40 4.31 9.40 -12.01
CA HIS A 40 5.24 8.40 -12.53
C HIS A 40 5.47 7.29 -11.52
N PHE A 41 4.42 6.50 -11.25
CA PHE A 41 4.58 5.30 -10.44
C PHE A 41 5.48 4.30 -11.14
N SER A 42 6.44 3.77 -10.43
CA SER A 42 7.31 2.71 -10.92
C SER A 42 7.46 1.64 -9.84
N GLN A 43 7.79 0.43 -10.29
CA GLN A 43 7.91 -0.70 -9.39
C GLN A 43 9.10 -0.54 -8.46
N ASP A 44 8.87 -0.75 -7.18
CA ASP A 44 9.89 -0.81 -6.15
C ASP A 44 10.09 -2.28 -5.77
N ARG A 45 10.87 -2.55 -4.75
CA ARG A 45 11.07 -3.91 -4.26
C ARG A 45 9.77 -4.47 -3.73
N PRO A 46 9.45 -5.74 -3.99
CA PRO A 46 8.21 -6.32 -3.50
C PRO A 46 8.20 -6.41 -1.98
N PHE A 47 6.99 -6.40 -1.43
CA PHE A 47 6.76 -6.61 -0.03
C PHE A 47 6.56 -8.10 0.22
N VAL A 48 7.31 -8.67 1.15
CA VAL A 48 7.20 -10.09 1.50
C VAL A 48 6.31 -10.22 2.73
N TRP A 49 5.22 -10.96 2.58
CA TRP A 49 4.26 -11.17 3.68
C TRP A 49 4.12 -12.65 3.98
N HIS A 50 4.29 -13.01 5.26
CA HIS A 50 4.13 -14.39 5.70
C HIS A 50 2.68 -14.71 6.01
N HIS A 51 2.10 -15.67 5.30
CA HIS A 51 0.74 -16.14 5.54
C HIS A 51 0.76 -17.27 6.55
N LYS A 52 0.25 -17.01 7.74
CA LYS A 52 0.27 -17.98 8.85
C LYS A 52 -0.46 -19.27 8.52
N LYS A 53 -1.61 -19.17 7.84
CA LYS A 53 -2.41 -20.35 7.48
C LYS A 53 -1.72 -21.22 6.46
N LEU A 54 -1.05 -20.62 5.48
CA LEU A 54 -0.36 -21.33 4.43
C LEU A 54 1.09 -21.65 4.79
N LYS A 55 1.59 -21.07 5.87
CA LYS A 55 2.97 -21.23 6.35
C LYS A 55 4.01 -20.95 5.27
N THR A 56 3.74 -19.98 4.44
CA THR A 56 4.57 -19.63 3.28
C THR A 56 4.58 -18.11 3.11
N ASP A 57 5.71 -17.63 2.60
CA ASP A 57 5.87 -16.22 2.26
C ASP A 57 5.41 -15.97 0.82
N PHE A 58 4.75 -14.85 0.61
CA PHE A 58 4.34 -14.40 -0.72
C PHE A 58 4.80 -12.97 -0.94
N ASP A 59 5.17 -12.68 -2.19
CA ASP A 59 5.60 -11.34 -2.59
C ASP A 59 4.41 -10.57 -3.14
N TYR A 60 4.29 -9.30 -2.74
CA TYR A 60 3.27 -8.40 -3.28
C TYR A 60 3.96 -7.20 -3.89
N ALA A 61 3.62 -6.87 -5.12
CA ALA A 61 4.25 -5.78 -5.83
C ALA A 61 3.92 -4.43 -5.17
N VAL A 62 4.91 -3.57 -5.10
CA VAL A 62 4.83 -2.22 -4.53
C VAL A 62 5.29 -1.24 -5.59
N PHE A 63 4.56 -0.13 -5.74
CA PHE A 63 4.91 0.93 -6.68
C PHE A 63 4.95 2.25 -5.94
N ARG A 64 5.89 3.11 -6.29
CA ARG A 64 6.04 4.45 -5.72
C ARG A 64 6.21 5.47 -6.83
N CYS A 65 5.86 6.72 -6.54
CA CYS A 65 6.05 7.80 -7.49
C CYS A 65 6.81 8.97 -6.85
N PRO A 66 7.73 9.57 -7.60
CA PRO A 66 8.55 10.67 -7.05
C PRO A 66 7.75 11.93 -6.76
N GLU A 67 6.63 12.14 -7.44
CA GLU A 67 5.80 13.32 -7.24
C GLU A 67 5.08 13.31 -5.88
N HIS A 68 4.84 12.11 -5.33
CA HIS A 68 4.12 11.94 -4.07
C HIS A 68 4.81 10.88 -3.23
N ALA A 69 5.83 11.27 -2.48
CA ALA A 69 6.63 10.34 -1.68
C ALA A 69 5.81 9.67 -0.56
N ASP A 70 4.70 10.28 -0.17
CA ASP A 70 3.82 9.76 0.86
C ASP A 70 2.73 8.83 0.32
N VAL A 71 2.71 8.58 -0.98
CA VAL A 71 1.72 7.71 -1.61
C VAL A 71 2.37 6.40 -2.04
N LEU A 72 1.72 5.30 -1.69
CA LEU A 72 2.20 3.95 -1.96
C LEU A 72 1.12 3.17 -2.69
N PHE A 73 1.52 2.41 -3.70
CA PHE A 73 0.62 1.49 -4.39
C PHE A 73 1.04 0.06 -4.04
N VAL A 74 0.09 -0.77 -3.62
CA VAL A 74 0.36 -2.15 -3.21
C VAL A 74 -0.64 -3.09 -3.85
N ASN A 75 -0.15 -4.20 -4.40
CA ASN A 75 -1.03 -5.26 -4.89
C ASN A 75 -1.63 -6.03 -3.72
N ASN A 76 -2.90 -6.41 -3.85
CA ASN A 76 -3.56 -7.29 -2.89
C ASN A 76 -3.47 -8.76 -3.28
N ARG A 77 -3.01 -9.06 -4.49
CA ARG A 77 -2.99 -10.42 -5.01
C ARG A 77 -1.61 -10.86 -5.45
N ASN A 78 -1.30 -12.09 -5.11
CA ASN A 78 -0.24 -12.85 -5.74
C ASN A 78 -0.88 -14.17 -6.13
N GLU A 79 -1.16 -14.35 -7.43
CA GLU A 79 -1.96 -15.46 -7.94
C GLU A 79 -3.34 -15.43 -7.28
N ASN A 80 -3.68 -16.44 -6.48
CA ASN A 80 -4.97 -16.52 -5.80
C ASN A 80 -4.87 -16.20 -4.30
N VAL A 81 -3.73 -15.67 -3.85
CA VAL A 81 -3.51 -15.38 -2.44
C VAL A 81 -3.55 -13.87 -2.21
N GLN A 82 -4.53 -13.44 -1.43
CA GLN A 82 -4.68 -12.02 -1.11
C GLN A 82 -3.80 -11.63 0.07
N LEU A 83 -3.26 -10.42 0.02
CA LEU A 83 -2.56 -9.81 1.15
C LEU A 83 -3.51 -9.64 2.32
N ILE A 84 -4.73 -9.18 2.04
CA ILE A 84 -5.79 -9.09 3.03
C ILE A 84 -6.92 -10.04 2.62
N PRO A 85 -6.99 -11.24 3.23
CA PRO A 85 -7.98 -12.25 2.84
C PRO A 85 -9.43 -11.82 3.03
N THR A 86 -9.70 -10.89 3.94
CA THR A 86 -11.05 -10.39 4.19
C THR A 86 -11.54 -9.45 3.08
N LEU A 87 -10.68 -9.14 2.12
CA LEU A 87 -10.99 -8.30 0.96
C LEU A 87 -10.75 -9.07 -0.34
N PRO A 88 -11.51 -10.16 -0.58
CA PRO A 88 -11.21 -11.07 -1.70
C PRO A 88 -11.43 -10.47 -3.08
N THR A 89 -12.24 -9.42 -3.19
CA THR A 89 -12.53 -8.78 -4.49
C THR A 89 -11.60 -7.61 -4.80
N ILE A 90 -10.81 -7.17 -3.84
CA ILE A 90 -9.92 -6.04 -4.03
C ILE A 90 -8.62 -6.50 -4.68
N ASP A 91 -8.20 -5.80 -5.71
CA ASP A 91 -6.98 -6.10 -6.45
C ASP A 91 -5.80 -5.24 -6.03
N TYR A 92 -6.05 -3.95 -5.73
CA TYR A 92 -4.98 -2.99 -5.45
C TYR A 92 -5.36 -2.04 -4.34
N PHE A 93 -4.32 -1.48 -3.69
CA PHE A 93 -4.47 -0.44 -2.68
C PHE A 93 -3.65 0.78 -3.06
N VAL A 94 -4.25 1.96 -2.95
CA VAL A 94 -3.52 3.23 -3.03
C VAL A 94 -3.52 3.82 -1.63
N VAL A 95 -2.34 3.97 -1.06
CA VAL A 95 -2.17 4.30 0.35
C VAL A 95 -1.58 5.70 0.50
N PHE A 96 -2.24 6.52 1.30
CA PHE A 96 -1.72 7.83 1.70
C PHE A 96 -1.16 7.66 3.10
N LEU A 97 0.17 7.68 3.21
CA LEU A 97 0.87 7.36 4.45
C LEU A 97 0.74 8.44 5.51
N GLU A 98 0.51 9.67 5.09
CA GLU A 98 0.37 10.81 5.98
C GLU A 98 -1.02 11.40 5.90
N SER A 99 -1.35 12.28 6.85
CA SER A 99 -2.63 12.96 6.86
C SER A 99 -2.83 13.71 5.55
N THR A 100 -3.91 13.41 4.86
CA THR A 100 -4.20 13.97 3.55
C THR A 100 -5.61 14.57 3.57
N ALA A 101 -5.76 15.74 2.97
CA ALA A 101 -7.06 16.42 2.92
C ALA A 101 -8.07 15.55 2.18
N GLU A 102 -9.29 15.51 2.69
CA GLU A 102 -10.38 14.76 2.07
C GLU A 102 -10.60 15.15 0.62
N SER A 103 -10.44 16.44 0.31
CA SER A 103 -10.58 16.94 -1.06
C SER A 103 -9.55 16.31 -2.01
N ASP A 104 -8.32 16.11 -1.54
CA ASP A 104 -7.27 15.50 -2.35
C ASP A 104 -7.55 14.02 -2.56
N ILE A 105 -7.99 13.33 -1.53
CA ILE A 105 -8.35 11.90 -1.65
C ILE A 105 -9.52 11.73 -2.62
N ASN A 106 -10.51 12.60 -2.53
CA ASN A 106 -11.66 12.57 -3.43
C ASN A 106 -11.26 12.83 -4.88
N LYS A 107 -10.28 13.69 -5.09
CA LYS A 107 -9.74 13.95 -6.42
C LYS A 107 -9.08 12.71 -7.00
N TRP A 108 -8.26 12.02 -6.21
CA TRP A 108 -7.65 10.76 -6.62
C TRP A 108 -8.70 9.71 -6.94
N MET A 109 -9.71 9.58 -6.08
CA MET A 109 -10.79 8.62 -6.29
C MET A 109 -11.55 8.90 -7.58
N LYS A 110 -11.80 10.18 -7.87
CA LYS A 110 -12.49 10.57 -9.09
C LYS A 110 -11.68 10.19 -10.32
N GLU A 111 -10.38 10.47 -10.30
CA GLU A 111 -9.50 10.13 -11.43
C GLU A 111 -9.38 8.62 -11.60
N ILE A 112 -9.25 7.88 -10.52
CA ILE A 112 -9.18 6.42 -10.57
C ILE A 112 -10.48 5.84 -11.12
N ARG A 113 -11.62 6.38 -10.68
CA ARG A 113 -12.92 5.90 -11.13
C ARG A 113 -13.12 6.09 -12.63
N SER A 114 -12.47 7.06 -13.22
CA SER A 114 -12.55 7.31 -14.65
C SER A 114 -11.72 6.35 -15.50
N ILE A 115 -10.87 5.54 -14.88
CA ILE A 115 -10.06 4.53 -15.58
C ILE A 115 -10.98 3.41 -16.05
N PRO A 116 -10.90 3.02 -17.35
CA PRO A 116 -11.71 1.91 -17.85
C PRO A 116 -11.39 0.60 -17.12
N GLY A 117 -12.42 -0.13 -16.72
CA GLY A 117 -12.24 -1.42 -16.06
C GLY A 117 -12.32 -1.39 -14.54
N ILE A 118 -12.47 -0.21 -13.94
CA ILE A 118 -12.66 -0.12 -12.50
C ILE A 118 -14.08 -0.56 -12.16
N THR A 119 -14.22 -1.59 -11.33
CA THR A 119 -15.53 -2.13 -10.96
C THR A 119 -15.96 -1.75 -9.55
N LEU A 120 -14.99 -1.47 -8.66
CA LEU A 120 -15.27 -1.06 -7.30
C LEU A 120 -14.16 -0.17 -6.79
N LEU A 121 -14.54 0.86 -6.05
CA LEU A 121 -13.61 1.80 -5.45
C LEU A 121 -14.17 2.22 -4.10
N THR A 122 -13.40 2.05 -3.03
CA THR A 122 -13.85 2.38 -1.68
C THR A 122 -12.68 2.76 -0.78
N LEU A 123 -12.97 3.51 0.27
CA LEU A 123 -12.00 3.80 1.32
C LEU A 123 -12.12 2.74 2.41
N LEU A 124 -11.00 2.22 2.86
CA LEU A 124 -10.99 1.28 3.97
C LEU A 124 -11.32 2.00 5.28
N SER A 125 -11.95 1.27 6.20
CA SER A 125 -12.29 1.78 7.52
C SER A 125 -12.27 0.64 8.53
N GLY A 126 -12.32 1.00 9.82
CA GLY A 126 -12.45 0.02 10.89
C GLY A 126 -11.33 -1.02 10.92
N LYS A 127 -11.72 -2.27 11.10
CA LYS A 127 -10.78 -3.38 11.24
C LYS A 127 -9.88 -3.58 10.03
N GLN A 128 -10.40 -3.34 8.84
CA GLN A 128 -9.61 -3.49 7.61
C GLN A 128 -8.51 -2.46 7.54
N LEU A 129 -8.79 -1.25 7.99
CA LEU A 129 -7.78 -0.20 8.06
C LEU A 129 -6.72 -0.54 9.12
N ASP A 130 -7.14 -1.11 10.24
CA ASP A 130 -6.22 -1.55 11.29
C ASP A 130 -5.30 -2.67 10.79
N GLU A 131 -5.86 -3.62 10.04
CA GLU A 131 -5.05 -4.67 9.40
C GLU A 131 -3.99 -4.06 8.48
N PHE A 132 -4.37 -3.03 7.74
CA PHE A 132 -3.44 -2.38 6.83
C PHE A 132 -2.32 -1.65 7.59
N ARG A 133 -2.62 -1.08 8.75
CA ARG A 133 -1.58 -0.46 9.59
C ARG A 133 -0.51 -1.48 10.00
N HIS A 134 -0.91 -2.71 10.32
CA HIS A 134 0.04 -3.77 10.64
C HIS A 134 0.90 -4.13 9.43
N ILE A 135 0.29 -4.19 8.27
CA ILE A 135 1.00 -4.50 7.02
C ILE A 135 2.04 -3.41 6.74
N LEU A 136 1.67 -2.14 6.91
CA LEU A 136 2.58 -1.03 6.69
C LEU A 136 3.74 -1.04 7.66
N SER A 137 3.50 -1.41 8.92
CA SER A 137 4.58 -1.53 9.91
C SER A 137 5.58 -2.60 9.51
N GLU A 138 5.12 -3.71 9.00
CA GLU A 138 6.00 -4.78 8.51
C GLU A 138 6.76 -4.36 7.26
N LEU A 139 6.09 -3.66 6.34
CA LEU A 139 6.72 -3.13 5.15
C LEU A 139 7.86 -2.17 5.51
N GLU A 140 7.61 -1.26 6.44
CA GLU A 140 8.61 -0.32 6.91
C GLU A 140 9.79 -1.04 7.53
N PHE A 141 9.51 -2.07 8.34
CA PHE A 141 10.56 -2.87 8.97
C PHE A 141 11.45 -3.54 7.91
N GLN A 142 10.86 -4.10 6.87
CA GLN A 142 11.61 -4.72 5.78
C GLN A 142 12.49 -3.72 5.04
N GLU A 143 11.97 -2.52 4.80
CA GLU A 143 12.74 -1.46 4.16
C GLU A 143 13.94 -1.03 5.02
N MET A 144 13.73 -0.94 6.33
CA MET A 144 14.81 -0.62 7.26
C MET A 144 15.88 -1.70 7.27
N GLN A 145 15.47 -2.97 7.27
CA GLN A 145 16.41 -4.10 7.22
C GLN A 145 17.25 -4.07 5.95
N ARG A 146 16.62 -3.82 4.82
CA ARG A 146 17.34 -3.72 3.54
C ARG A 146 18.36 -2.59 3.55
N SER A 147 18.00 -1.46 4.15
CA SER A 147 18.88 -0.31 4.26
C SER A 147 20.10 -0.64 5.11
N ILE A 148 19.90 -1.32 6.24
CA ILE A 148 20.99 -1.75 7.12
C ILE A 148 21.92 -2.72 6.41
N GLU A 149 21.36 -3.71 5.72
CA GLU A 149 22.14 -4.69 4.98
C GLU A 149 22.97 -4.07 3.87
N ALA A 150 22.39 -3.10 3.15
CA ALA A 150 23.09 -2.38 2.10
C ALA A 150 24.28 -1.60 2.67
N LYS A 151 24.12 -0.97 3.84
CA LYS A 151 25.22 -0.26 4.50
C LYS A 151 26.32 -1.20 4.96
N LYS A 152 25.95 -2.35 5.51
CA LYS A 152 26.92 -3.36 5.94
C LYS A 152 27.70 -3.89 4.76
N SER A 153 27.03 -4.17 3.65
CA SER A 153 27.68 -4.65 2.43
C SER A 153 28.70 -3.65 1.93
N LYS A 154 28.37 -2.36 1.95
CA LYS A 154 29.31 -1.32 1.52
C LYS A 154 30.50 -1.20 2.45
N ALA A 155 30.29 -1.43 3.75
CA ALA A 155 31.38 -1.31 4.71
C ALA A 155 32.47 -2.36 4.52
N PHE A 156 32.16 -3.48 3.89
CA PHE A 156 33.12 -4.56 3.64
C PHE A 156 33.76 -4.52 2.25
N GLU A 157 33.39 -3.57 1.44
CA GLU A 157 34.01 -3.35 0.15
C GLU A 157 35.20 -2.38 0.32
#